data_812a114e77b4f9cd0b517fd4c82147b3
#
_entry.id   812a114e77b4f9cd0b517fd4c82147b3
#
_cell.length_a   1.000
_cell.length_b   1.000
_cell.length_c   1.000
_cell.angle_alpha   90.00
_cell.angle_beta   90.00
_cell.angle_gamma   90.00
#
_symmetry.space_group_name_H-M   'P 1'
#
loop_
_entity.id
_entity.type
_entity.pdbx_description
1 polymer ?
#
loop_
_entity_poly.entity_id
_entity_poly.type
_entity_poly.pdbx_seq_one_letter_code
_entity_poly.pdbx_strand_id
1 'polypeptide(L)'
;MNFSEEIRKCRDGVVSNSYQGKDKKVLFVCSMGILRSATAARIYAHKYNTRCAGSWGDALIPLTPLLLAWADEVVFVNKENYNNAVMEFGQEAMDMLNVKILNTPDNHPHMSGPLIQAFAEQYEGFEHFENPITETETT
;
A
#
# COMPACT_ATOMS: atom_id res chain seq x y z
N MET A 1 -21.52 0.05 11.51
CA MET A 1 -20.55 1.13 11.45
C MET A 1 -20.25 1.46 10.00
N ASN A 2 -20.13 2.72 9.68
CA ASN A 2 -19.86 3.13 8.30
C ASN A 2 -18.41 3.55 8.19
N PHE A 3 -17.58 2.66 7.65
CA PHE A 3 -16.15 2.93 7.58
C PHE A 3 -15.80 4.00 6.55
N SER A 4 -16.62 4.19 5.51
CA SER A 4 -16.33 5.26 4.56
C SER A 4 -16.48 6.63 5.23
N GLU A 5 -17.44 6.80 6.12
CA GLU A 5 -17.56 8.03 6.90
C GLU A 5 -16.41 8.17 7.89
N GLU A 6 -16.00 7.06 8.49
CA GLU A 6 -14.89 7.10 9.43
C GLU A 6 -13.59 7.49 8.76
N ILE A 7 -13.34 6.95 7.57
CA ILE A 7 -12.15 7.32 6.80
C ILE A 7 -12.20 8.81 6.44
N ARG A 8 -13.37 9.30 6.07
CA ARG A 8 -13.54 10.72 5.72
C ARG A 8 -13.23 11.61 6.92
N LYS A 9 -13.72 11.24 8.11
CA LYS A 9 -13.44 11.99 9.33
C LYS A 9 -11.96 11.96 9.68
N CYS A 10 -11.31 10.80 9.52
CA CYS A 10 -9.89 10.69 9.77
C CYS A 10 -9.11 11.57 8.80
N ARG A 11 -9.54 11.61 7.54
CA ARG A 11 -8.86 12.40 6.53
C ARG A 11 -8.94 13.89 6.84
N ASP A 12 -10.11 14.34 7.31
CA ASP A 12 -10.28 15.74 7.70
C ASP A 12 -9.43 16.10 8.90
N GLY A 13 -9.18 15.15 9.78
CA GLY A 13 -8.37 15.41 10.96
C GLY A 13 -6.89 15.13 10.80
N VAL A 14 -6.47 14.64 9.64
CA VAL A 14 -5.06 14.35 9.44
C VAL A 14 -4.31 15.65 9.29
N VAL A 15 -3.34 15.85 10.17
CA VAL A 15 -2.51 17.04 10.13
C VAL A 15 -1.24 16.71 9.40
N SER A 16 -0.85 17.57 8.48
CA SER A 16 0.39 17.40 7.76
C SER A 16 1.54 17.32 8.71
N ASN A 17 2.40 16.34 8.55
CA ASN A 17 3.59 16.20 9.35
C ASN A 17 4.76 16.77 8.57
N SER A 18 5.28 17.91 9.02
CA SER A 18 6.34 18.57 8.28
C SER A 18 7.62 17.75 8.20
N TYR A 19 7.80 16.80 9.10
CA TYR A 19 8.98 15.94 9.05
C TYR A 19 8.88 14.89 7.96
N GLN A 20 7.69 14.60 7.46
CA GLN A 20 7.53 13.64 6.38
C GLN A 20 7.60 14.32 5.01
N GLY A 21 7.68 15.62 4.97
CA GLY A 21 7.83 16.35 3.73
C GLY A 21 6.56 16.31 2.91
N LYS A 22 6.74 16.50 1.60
CA LYS A 22 5.61 16.54 0.66
C LYS A 22 5.56 15.32 -0.23
N ASP A 23 6.31 14.29 0.10
CA ASP A 23 6.33 13.10 -0.74
C ASP A 23 5.00 12.39 -0.68
N LYS A 24 4.65 11.74 -1.78
CA LYS A 24 3.42 10.97 -1.87
C LYS A 24 3.40 9.90 -0.79
N LYS A 25 2.27 9.77 -0.11
CA LYS A 25 2.12 8.79 0.97
C LYS A 25 1.54 7.51 0.40
N VAL A 26 2.31 6.42 0.48
CA VAL A 26 1.92 5.13 -0.09
C VAL A 26 1.84 4.09 1.01
N LEU A 27 0.70 3.43 1.10
CA LEU A 27 0.48 2.36 2.07
C LEU A 27 0.49 1.04 1.33
N PHE A 28 1.41 0.15 1.71
CA PHE A 28 1.47 -1.19 1.13
C PHE A 28 0.80 -2.18 2.09
N VAL A 29 -0.09 -3.03 1.56
CA VAL A 29 -0.89 -3.94 2.38
C VAL A 29 -0.66 -5.38 1.93
N CYS A 30 -0.26 -6.24 2.86
CA CYS A 30 -0.20 -7.69 2.65
C CYS A 30 -1.04 -8.37 3.73
N SER A 31 -0.79 -9.62 4.06
CA SER A 31 -1.62 -10.32 5.02
C SER A 31 -1.32 -9.91 6.46
N MET A 32 -0.07 -9.99 6.87
CA MET A 32 0.33 -9.70 8.26
C MET A 32 0.98 -8.33 8.44
N GLY A 33 1.43 -7.71 7.35
CA GLY A 33 2.08 -6.40 7.42
C GLY A 33 3.56 -6.45 7.71
N ILE A 34 4.21 -7.62 7.62
CA ILE A 34 5.60 -7.74 8.01
C ILE A 34 6.53 -8.33 6.96
N LEU A 35 6.01 -8.88 5.87
CA LEU A 35 6.89 -9.46 4.84
C LEU A 35 6.78 -8.69 3.53
N ARG A 36 5.74 -8.96 2.75
CA ARG A 36 5.62 -8.34 1.43
C ARG A 36 5.43 -6.83 1.51
N SER A 37 4.52 -6.37 2.36
CA SER A 37 4.27 -4.93 2.47
C SER A 37 5.45 -4.20 3.08
N ALA A 38 6.12 -4.83 4.05
CA ALA A 38 7.30 -4.22 4.68
C ALA A 38 8.45 -4.13 3.68
N THR A 39 8.61 -5.14 2.81
CA THR A 39 9.63 -5.10 1.76
C THR A 39 9.36 -3.92 0.83
N ALA A 40 8.13 -3.78 0.36
CA ALA A 40 7.78 -2.69 -0.54
C ALA A 40 7.98 -1.32 0.14
N ALA A 41 7.54 -1.20 1.38
CA ALA A 41 7.71 0.06 2.11
C ALA A 41 9.18 0.43 2.22
N ARG A 42 10.05 -0.56 2.43
CA ARG A 42 11.46 -0.29 2.60
C ARG A 42 12.12 0.08 1.27
N ILE A 43 11.85 -0.66 0.20
CA ILE A 43 12.54 -0.39 -1.06
C ILE A 43 12.07 0.91 -1.72
N TYR A 44 10.88 1.38 -1.38
CA TYR A 44 10.37 2.62 -1.96
C TYR A 44 10.43 3.81 -1.00
N ALA A 45 11.04 3.61 0.18
CA ALA A 45 11.13 4.69 1.17
C ALA A 45 11.96 5.88 0.69
N HIS A 46 12.86 5.66 -0.27
CA HIS A 46 13.67 6.74 -0.81
C HIS A 46 12.88 7.65 -1.76
N LYS A 47 11.74 7.16 -2.25
CA LYS A 47 10.98 7.88 -3.25
C LYS A 47 9.66 8.39 -2.71
N TYR A 48 9.06 7.67 -1.79
CA TYR A 48 7.76 8.00 -1.24
C TYR A 48 7.79 7.97 0.28
N ASN A 49 6.77 8.53 0.91
CA ASN A 49 6.57 8.35 2.34
C ASN A 49 5.75 7.07 2.49
N THR A 50 6.39 6.00 2.92
CA THR A 50 5.78 4.67 2.88
C THR A 50 5.42 4.15 4.26
N ARG A 51 4.36 3.37 4.32
CA ARG A 51 3.98 2.58 5.51
C ARG A 51 3.49 1.22 5.05
N CYS A 52 3.38 0.28 5.97
CA CYS A 52 2.90 -1.07 5.66
C CYS A 52 1.84 -1.49 6.67
N ALA A 53 0.97 -2.40 6.24
CA ALA A 53 -0.09 -2.93 7.11
C ALA A 53 -0.53 -4.28 6.59
N GLY A 54 -1.29 -5.02 7.41
CA GLY A 54 -1.83 -6.31 7.06
C GLY A 54 -3.34 -6.30 7.03
N SER A 55 -3.91 -7.04 6.10
CA SER A 55 -5.35 -7.09 5.92
C SER A 55 -6.02 -8.20 6.74
N TRP A 56 -5.26 -9.10 7.35
CA TRP A 56 -5.84 -10.14 8.18
C TRP A 56 -6.26 -9.58 9.53
N GLY A 57 -7.30 -10.14 10.12
CA GLY A 57 -7.81 -9.64 11.39
C GLY A 57 -6.81 -9.70 12.53
N ASP A 58 -5.83 -10.62 12.47
CA ASP A 58 -4.81 -10.73 13.50
C ASP A 58 -3.45 -10.29 12.98
N ALA A 59 -3.40 -9.40 12.02
CA ALA A 59 -2.13 -8.91 11.49
C ALA A 59 -1.31 -8.23 12.59
N LEU A 60 0.00 -8.34 12.48
CA LEU A 60 0.89 -7.71 13.45
C LEU A 60 0.86 -6.20 13.33
N ILE A 61 0.69 -5.68 12.11
CA ILE A 61 0.47 -4.26 11.87
C ILE A 61 -0.88 -4.17 11.18
N PRO A 62 -1.96 -3.98 11.92
CA PRO A 62 -3.30 -4.08 11.32
C PRO A 62 -3.63 -2.89 10.44
N LEU A 63 -4.40 -3.17 9.39
CA LEU A 63 -4.93 -2.13 8.54
C LEU A 63 -6.07 -1.44 9.29
N THR A 64 -6.07 -0.12 9.32
CA THR A 64 -7.06 0.67 10.04
C THR A 64 -7.60 1.79 9.17
N PRO A 65 -8.78 2.32 9.53
CA PRO A 65 -9.29 3.48 8.80
C PRO A 65 -8.35 4.68 8.82
N LEU A 66 -7.59 4.86 9.90
CA LEU A 66 -6.66 5.97 9.98
C LEU A 66 -5.53 5.81 8.95
N LEU A 67 -5.01 4.59 8.78
CA LEU A 67 -3.98 4.34 7.77
C LEU A 67 -4.53 4.53 6.37
N LEU A 68 -5.76 4.08 6.13
CA LEU A 68 -6.38 4.26 4.82
C LEU A 68 -6.60 5.75 4.54
N ALA A 69 -6.97 6.52 5.55
CA ALA A 69 -7.14 7.95 5.38
C ALA A 69 -5.82 8.68 5.18
N TRP A 70 -4.76 8.18 5.81
CA TRP A 70 -3.44 8.80 5.69
C TRP A 70 -2.87 8.70 4.27
N ALA A 71 -3.15 7.60 3.59
CA ALA A 71 -2.46 7.29 2.34
C ALA A 71 -3.01 8.08 1.16
N ASP A 72 -2.12 8.53 0.30
CA ASP A 72 -2.51 9.06 -1.00
C ASP A 72 -2.77 7.92 -1.98
N GLU A 73 -2.15 6.76 -1.74
CA GLU A 73 -2.32 5.59 -2.58
C GLU A 73 -2.19 4.35 -1.71
N VAL A 74 -3.07 3.38 -1.91
CA VAL A 74 -3.03 2.11 -1.19
C VAL A 74 -2.72 1.00 -2.17
N VAL A 75 -1.64 0.26 -1.94
CA VAL A 75 -1.18 -0.80 -2.82
C VAL A 75 -1.38 -2.13 -2.11
N PHE A 76 -2.33 -2.94 -2.60
CA PHE A 76 -2.55 -4.28 -2.08
C PHE A 76 -1.64 -5.21 -2.86
N VAL A 77 -0.82 -5.98 -2.16
CA VAL A 77 0.18 -6.81 -2.82
C VAL A 77 -0.46 -8.02 -3.51
N ASN A 78 -1.71 -8.33 -3.20
CA ASN A 78 -2.46 -9.39 -3.85
C ASN A 78 -3.94 -9.07 -3.81
N LYS A 79 -4.69 -9.64 -4.75
CA LYS A 79 -6.14 -9.47 -4.81
C LYS A 79 -6.81 -9.96 -3.53
N GLU A 80 -6.29 -11.01 -2.93
CA GLU A 80 -6.82 -11.54 -1.69
C GLU A 80 -6.79 -10.48 -0.59
N ASN A 81 -5.73 -9.70 -0.52
CA ASN A 81 -5.61 -8.66 0.49
C ASN A 81 -6.62 -7.54 0.26
N TYR A 82 -6.87 -7.22 -1.01
CA TYR A 82 -7.92 -6.26 -1.34
C TYR A 82 -9.29 -6.79 -0.93
N ASN A 83 -9.57 -8.06 -1.24
CA ASN A 83 -10.85 -8.66 -0.88
C ASN A 83 -11.05 -8.68 0.63
N ASN A 84 -10.00 -8.94 1.40
CA ASN A 84 -10.08 -8.89 2.85
C ASN A 84 -10.47 -7.49 3.33
N ALA A 85 -9.92 -6.46 2.71
CA ALA A 85 -10.24 -5.08 3.07
C ALA A 85 -11.68 -4.74 2.72
N VAL A 86 -12.18 -5.24 1.57
CA VAL A 86 -13.57 -5.03 1.20
C VAL A 86 -14.48 -5.69 2.23
N MET A 87 -14.14 -6.90 2.67
CA MET A 87 -14.96 -7.58 3.66
C MET A 87 -14.98 -6.87 4.99
N GLU A 88 -13.87 -6.26 5.37
CA GLU A 88 -13.81 -5.60 6.66
C GLU A 88 -14.36 -4.16 6.62
N PHE A 89 -14.03 -3.39 5.61
CA PHE A 89 -14.35 -1.96 5.58
C PHE A 89 -15.48 -1.61 4.61
N GLY A 90 -15.82 -2.51 3.70
CA GLY A 90 -16.90 -2.28 2.73
C GLY A 90 -16.37 -1.77 1.40
N GLN A 91 -17.12 -2.06 0.34
CA GLN A 91 -16.74 -1.64 -1.01
C GLN A 91 -16.78 -0.13 -1.15
N GLU A 92 -17.73 0.51 -0.48
CA GLU A 92 -17.85 1.96 -0.55
C GLU A 92 -16.58 2.64 -0.04
N ALA A 93 -16.00 2.12 1.05
CA ALA A 93 -14.77 2.66 1.59
C ALA A 93 -13.62 2.49 0.60
N MET A 94 -13.53 1.32 -0.03
CA MET A 94 -12.46 1.08 -1.00
C MET A 94 -12.62 1.95 -2.24
N ASP A 95 -13.85 2.21 -2.65
CA ASP A 95 -14.10 3.01 -3.84
C ASP A 95 -13.65 4.47 -3.70
N MET A 96 -13.53 4.96 -2.47
CA MET A 96 -13.08 6.34 -2.28
C MET A 96 -11.56 6.46 -2.22
N LEU A 97 -10.83 5.37 -2.36
CA LEU A 97 -9.37 5.37 -2.25
C LEU A 97 -8.73 5.19 -3.62
N ASN A 98 -7.46 5.61 -3.72
CA ASN A 98 -6.68 5.35 -4.91
C ASN A 98 -5.99 4.01 -4.69
N VAL A 99 -6.49 2.96 -5.32
CA VAL A 99 -6.07 1.59 -5.03
C VAL A 99 -5.33 0.99 -6.23
N LYS A 100 -4.22 0.31 -5.95
CA LYS A 100 -3.54 -0.53 -6.92
C LYS A 100 -3.46 -1.94 -6.35
N ILE A 101 -3.65 -2.94 -7.19
CA ILE A 101 -3.64 -4.34 -6.77
C ILE A 101 -2.57 -5.06 -7.58
N LEU A 102 -1.63 -5.67 -6.88
CA LEU A 102 -0.55 -6.41 -7.51
C LEU A 102 -0.82 -7.92 -7.36
N ASN A 103 0.11 -8.73 -7.86
CA ASN A 103 0.04 -10.17 -7.71
C ASN A 103 1.44 -10.66 -7.38
N THR A 104 1.85 -10.47 -6.12
CA THR A 104 3.19 -10.83 -5.69
C THR A 104 3.16 -12.16 -4.95
N PRO A 105 4.25 -12.93 -5.02
CA PRO A 105 4.28 -14.21 -4.32
C PRO A 105 4.30 -14.01 -2.81
N ASP A 106 3.69 -14.96 -2.07
CA ASP A 106 3.56 -14.81 -0.64
C ASP A 106 4.40 -15.81 0.14
N ASN A 107 5.26 -16.56 -0.50
CA ASN A 107 6.07 -17.57 0.17
C ASN A 107 7.54 -17.19 0.19
N HIS A 108 7.87 -15.91 0.14
CA HIS A 108 9.25 -15.44 0.16
C HIS A 108 9.49 -14.60 1.40
N PRO A 109 10.69 -14.65 1.97
CA PRO A 109 10.98 -13.84 3.16
C PRO A 109 11.12 -12.36 2.83
N HIS A 110 11.14 -11.56 3.87
CA HIS A 110 11.31 -10.12 3.78
C HIS A 110 12.59 -9.80 3.00
N MET A 111 12.49 -8.87 2.08
CA MET A 111 13.62 -8.39 1.26
C MET A 111 14.24 -9.47 0.37
N SER A 112 13.52 -10.56 0.07
CA SER A 112 14.07 -11.57 -0.83
C SER A 112 14.16 -11.04 -2.25
N GLY A 113 15.09 -11.56 -3.02
CA GLY A 113 15.29 -11.15 -4.43
C GLY A 113 14.03 -11.32 -5.27
N PRO A 114 13.36 -12.50 -5.23
CA PRO A 114 12.14 -12.67 -6.02
C PRO A 114 11.04 -11.69 -5.66
N LEU A 115 10.92 -11.34 -4.38
CA LEU A 115 9.91 -10.40 -3.95
C LEU A 115 10.22 -9.00 -4.45
N ILE A 116 11.47 -8.57 -4.33
CA ILE A 116 11.90 -7.26 -4.83
C ILE A 116 11.67 -7.17 -6.34
N GLN A 117 11.97 -8.24 -7.06
CA GLN A 117 11.78 -8.25 -8.50
C GLN A 117 10.29 -8.18 -8.86
N ALA A 118 9.43 -8.84 -8.10
CA ALA A 118 7.99 -8.78 -8.35
C ALA A 118 7.48 -7.34 -8.22
N PHE A 119 7.97 -6.58 -7.23
CA PHE A 119 7.57 -5.20 -7.09
C PHE A 119 8.11 -4.36 -8.25
N ALA A 120 9.35 -4.61 -8.68
CA ALA A 120 9.90 -3.88 -9.81
C ALA A 120 9.06 -4.11 -11.07
N GLU A 121 8.61 -5.34 -11.29
CA GLU A 121 7.83 -5.65 -12.46
C GLU A 121 6.40 -5.11 -12.36
N GLN A 122 5.79 -5.20 -11.19
CA GLN A 122 4.38 -4.88 -11.08
C GLN A 122 4.12 -3.47 -10.61
N TYR A 123 4.77 -3.02 -9.56
CA TYR A 123 4.50 -1.68 -9.05
C TYR A 123 5.21 -0.62 -9.88
N GLU A 124 6.48 -0.84 -10.19
CA GLU A 124 7.18 0.12 -11.03
C GLU A 124 6.63 0.11 -12.43
N GLY A 125 6.02 -0.98 -12.86
CA GLY A 125 5.32 -1.02 -14.12
C GLY A 125 4.19 -0.01 -14.19
N PHE A 126 3.47 0.20 -13.08
CA PHE A 126 2.48 1.26 -13.05
C PHE A 126 3.12 2.63 -13.17
N GLU A 127 4.30 2.80 -12.56
CA GLU A 127 5.01 4.07 -12.63
C GLU A 127 5.48 4.38 -14.04
N HIS A 128 5.80 3.36 -14.82
CA HIS A 128 6.23 3.57 -16.18
C HIS A 128 5.15 4.24 -17.03
N PHE A 129 3.89 3.94 -16.78
CA PHE A 129 2.85 4.61 -17.52
C PHE A 129 2.79 6.09 -17.19
N GLU A 130 3.23 6.47 -16.00
CA GLU A 130 3.20 7.85 -15.57
C GLU A 130 4.53 8.54 -15.85
N ASN A 131 5.62 7.77 -15.95
CA ASN A 131 6.95 8.31 -16.16
C ASN A 131 7.69 7.50 -17.19
N PRO A 132 7.39 7.68 -18.43
CA PRO A 132 7.95 6.82 -19.48
C PRO A 132 9.45 6.90 -19.62
N ILE A 133 10.09 7.91 -19.09
CA ILE A 133 11.49 7.95 -19.24
C ILE A 133 12.21 7.00 -18.35
N THR A 134 11.61 6.40 -17.40
CA THR A 134 12.37 5.61 -16.50
C THR A 134 12.58 4.23 -16.96
N GLU A 135 12.06 3.87 -18.07
CA GLU A 135 12.11 2.55 -18.44
C GLU A 135 13.36 2.09 -18.86
N THR A 136 14.18 2.91 -19.25
CA THR A 136 15.29 2.42 -19.95
C THR A 136 16.03 1.46 -19.22
N GLU A 137 16.14 1.56 -18.05
CA GLU A 137 17.00 0.78 -17.42
C GLU A 137 16.61 -0.48 -17.11
N THR A 138 15.52 -0.78 -17.26
CA THR A 138 15.19 -1.95 -16.87
C THR A 138 15.78 -2.96 -17.56
N THR A 139 16.30 -3.26 -17.99
CA THR A 139 16.78 -4.35 -18.61
C THR A 139 17.61 -5.13 -18.05
#